data_89ff78ce95301edf21dbee9b4a7a1c11
#
_entry.id   89ff78ce95301edf21dbee9b4a7a1c11
#
_cell.length_a   1.000
_cell.length_b   1.000
_cell.length_c   1.000
_cell.angle_alpha   90.00
_cell.angle_beta   90.00
_cell.angle_gamma   90.00
#
_symmetry.space_group_name_H-M   'P 1'
#
loop_
_entity.id
_entity.type
_entity.pdbx_description
1 polymer ?
#
loop_
_entity_poly.entity_id
_entity_poly.type
_entity_poly.pdbx_seq_one_letter_code
_entity_poly.pdbx_strand_id
1 'polypeptide(L)'
;LLDADTIHRALGLLGGRLQLQMSSPIALVVCGGSSLIVWGVVSRVTRDVDVVAIGQPRKDGKLDIIPASPLPDGVIAAASQVARDLGLDEHWLNPGPSDLMKVGLPTGYLDRAKKCEYGILTVYFLGRYDQIHLKVYAAVDSGPGRHVEDLLALKPTEQEMELAARWAITQDPSEDFCNILKDMLRKLKYESVAEKV
;
A
#
# COMPACT_ATOMS: atom_id res chain seq x y z
N LEU A 1 1.71 -13.76 11.70
CA LEU A 1 2.63 -13.01 10.86
C LEU A 1 2.57 -13.53 9.42
N LEU A 2 2.69 -12.63 8.44
CA LEU A 2 2.47 -12.86 7.02
C LEU A 2 3.82 -12.79 6.26
N ASP A 3 4.28 -13.90 5.72
CA ASP A 3 5.28 -13.96 4.65
C ASP A 3 4.60 -13.97 3.27
N ALA A 4 5.36 -14.08 2.18
CA ALA A 4 4.80 -14.06 0.83
C ALA A 4 3.77 -15.17 0.59
N ASP A 5 4.07 -16.40 1.01
CA ASP A 5 3.20 -17.57 0.81
C ASP A 5 1.91 -17.45 1.64
N THR A 6 2.03 -16.97 2.88
CA THR A 6 0.89 -16.74 3.76
C THR A 6 -0.02 -15.61 3.22
N ILE A 7 0.57 -14.54 2.67
CA ILE A 7 -0.20 -13.47 2.01
C ILE A 7 -1.01 -14.05 0.85
N HIS A 8 -0.37 -14.78 -0.06
CA HIS A 8 -1.06 -15.39 -1.20
C HIS A 8 -2.13 -16.40 -0.77
N ARG A 9 -1.86 -17.22 0.26
CA ARG A 9 -2.80 -18.18 0.82
C ARG A 9 -4.01 -17.47 1.44
N ALA A 10 -3.78 -16.42 2.25
CA ALA A 10 -4.85 -15.67 2.89
C ALA A 10 -5.75 -14.97 1.86
N LEU A 11 -5.16 -14.34 0.85
CA LEU A 11 -5.91 -13.69 -0.23
C LEU A 11 -6.65 -14.70 -1.11
N GLY A 12 -6.09 -15.89 -1.34
CA GLY A 12 -6.75 -16.99 -2.02
C GLY A 12 -8.00 -17.48 -1.29
N LEU A 13 -7.91 -17.67 0.03
CA LEU A 13 -9.06 -18.03 0.87
C LEU A 13 -10.08 -16.89 0.90
N LEU A 14 -9.65 -15.64 1.00
CA LEU A 14 -10.53 -14.47 0.95
C LEU A 14 -11.31 -14.44 -0.37
N GLY A 15 -10.64 -14.59 -1.51
CA GLY A 15 -11.28 -14.63 -2.83
C GLY A 15 -12.30 -15.75 -2.96
N GLY A 16 -11.97 -16.96 -2.49
CA GLY A 16 -12.89 -18.10 -2.48
C GLY A 16 -14.14 -17.87 -1.63
N ARG A 17 -14.00 -17.23 -0.45
CA ARG A 17 -15.15 -16.88 0.40
C ARG A 17 -16.03 -15.79 -0.22
N LEU A 18 -15.39 -14.76 -0.79
CA LEU A 18 -16.12 -13.69 -1.49
C LEU A 18 -16.90 -14.23 -2.69
N GLN A 19 -16.36 -15.20 -3.41
CA GLN A 19 -17.07 -15.84 -4.54
C GLN A 19 -18.35 -16.58 -4.11
N LEU A 20 -18.41 -17.07 -2.89
CA LEU A 20 -19.61 -17.70 -2.32
C LEU A 20 -20.65 -16.68 -1.82
N GLN A 21 -20.22 -15.48 -1.44
CA GLN A 21 -21.05 -14.47 -0.77
C GLN A 21 -21.43 -13.30 -1.69
N MET A 22 -20.64 -13.01 -2.71
CA MET A 22 -20.80 -11.87 -3.61
C MET A 22 -20.96 -12.33 -5.04
N SER A 23 -21.82 -11.63 -5.78
CA SER A 23 -22.07 -11.90 -7.20
C SER A 23 -21.20 -11.04 -8.15
N SER A 24 -20.45 -10.08 -7.61
CA SER A 24 -19.69 -9.12 -8.43
C SER A 24 -18.20 -9.15 -8.07
N PRO A 25 -17.31 -9.07 -9.08
CA PRO A 25 -15.88 -8.97 -8.84
C PRO A 25 -15.51 -7.72 -8.03
N ILE A 26 -14.46 -7.83 -7.24
CA ILE A 26 -13.90 -6.75 -6.42
C ILE A 26 -12.39 -6.69 -6.60
N ALA A 27 -11.82 -5.50 -6.56
CA ALA A 27 -10.39 -5.28 -6.56
C ALA A 27 -9.94 -4.60 -5.26
N LEU A 28 -8.75 -4.96 -4.79
CA LEU A 28 -8.06 -4.28 -3.69
C LEU A 28 -6.75 -3.68 -4.22
N VAL A 29 -6.45 -2.45 -3.83
CA VAL A 29 -5.15 -1.82 -4.05
C VAL A 29 -4.37 -1.90 -2.76
N VAL A 30 -3.24 -2.58 -2.79
CA VAL A 30 -2.44 -2.93 -1.61
C VAL A 30 -1.10 -2.20 -1.65
N CYS A 31 -0.70 -1.63 -0.53
CA CYS A 31 0.57 -0.95 -0.34
C CYS A 31 1.36 -1.54 0.84
N GLY A 32 2.35 -0.82 1.32
CA GLY A 32 3.05 -1.13 2.57
C GLY A 32 3.92 -2.38 2.53
N GLY A 33 4.12 -2.98 3.70
CA GLY A 33 5.02 -4.11 3.89
C GLY A 33 4.65 -5.34 3.08
N SER A 34 3.36 -5.66 2.99
CA SER A 34 2.85 -6.80 2.23
C SER A 34 3.16 -6.69 0.73
N SER A 35 3.03 -5.48 0.16
CA SER A 35 3.40 -5.23 -1.23
C SER A 35 4.90 -5.41 -1.47
N LEU A 36 5.77 -4.90 -0.59
CA LEU A 36 7.21 -5.07 -0.68
C LEU A 36 7.65 -6.55 -0.59
N ILE A 37 6.97 -7.33 0.25
CA ILE A 37 7.20 -8.79 0.39
C ILE A 37 6.81 -9.50 -0.90
N VAL A 38 5.63 -9.23 -1.46
CA VAL A 38 5.13 -9.86 -2.71
C VAL A 38 5.99 -9.49 -3.93
N TRP A 39 6.62 -8.31 -3.93
CA TRP A 39 7.59 -7.89 -4.93
C TRP A 39 9.01 -8.45 -4.69
N GLY A 40 9.26 -9.12 -3.56
CA GLY A 40 10.58 -9.64 -3.21
C GLY A 40 11.63 -8.56 -2.87
N VAL A 41 11.17 -7.35 -2.53
CA VAL A 41 12.07 -6.23 -2.13
C VAL A 41 12.63 -6.47 -0.74
N VAL A 42 11.81 -7.04 0.15
CA VAL A 42 12.19 -7.38 1.52
C VAL A 42 11.84 -8.83 1.85
N SER A 43 12.69 -9.50 2.64
CA SER A 43 12.52 -10.89 3.08
C SER A 43 12.14 -10.98 4.56
N ARG A 44 11.22 -10.13 5.00
CA ARG A 44 10.68 -10.13 6.37
C ARG A 44 9.20 -10.52 6.38
N VAL A 45 8.62 -10.65 7.54
CA VAL A 45 7.17 -10.82 7.73
C VAL A 45 6.50 -9.47 8.03
N THR A 46 5.19 -9.39 7.76
CA THR A 46 4.33 -8.28 8.18
C THR A 46 3.20 -8.80 9.07
N ARG A 47 2.46 -7.89 9.71
CA ARG A 47 1.28 -8.22 10.51
C ARG A 47 0.01 -8.20 9.71
N ASP A 48 -0.01 -7.38 8.65
CA ASP A 48 -1.20 -6.96 7.92
C ASP A 48 -0.95 -6.82 6.41
N VAL A 49 -2.05 -6.76 5.70
CA VAL A 49 -2.14 -6.38 4.30
C VAL A 49 -2.81 -5.00 4.25
N ASP A 50 -2.02 -3.97 3.97
CA ASP A 50 -2.44 -2.58 3.93
C ASP A 50 -3.23 -2.28 2.65
N VAL A 51 -4.55 -2.10 2.76
CA VAL A 51 -5.45 -1.79 1.65
C VAL A 51 -5.71 -0.29 1.60
N VAL A 52 -5.24 0.37 0.54
CA VAL A 52 -5.41 1.82 0.36
C VAL A 52 -6.70 2.16 -0.37
N ALA A 53 -7.13 1.29 -1.30
CA ALA A 53 -8.33 1.53 -2.10
C ALA A 53 -9.03 0.23 -2.49
N ILE A 54 -10.32 0.36 -2.83
CA ILE A 54 -11.15 -0.70 -3.40
C ILE A 54 -11.53 -0.29 -4.82
N GLY A 55 -11.51 -1.26 -5.73
CA GLY A 55 -11.94 -1.10 -7.10
C GLY A 55 -13.14 -1.98 -7.44
N GLN A 56 -14.10 -1.42 -8.15
CA GLN A 56 -15.19 -2.17 -8.78
C GLN A 56 -15.01 -2.14 -10.29
N PRO A 57 -14.97 -3.31 -10.97
CA PRO A 57 -14.86 -3.34 -12.42
C PRO A 57 -16.06 -2.70 -13.10
N ARG A 58 -15.79 -1.82 -14.06
CA ARG A 58 -16.78 -1.19 -14.93
C ARG A 58 -16.96 -1.99 -16.22
N LYS A 59 -18.05 -1.72 -16.92
CA LYS A 59 -18.35 -2.33 -18.23
C LYS A 59 -17.32 -1.97 -19.32
N ASP A 60 -16.62 -0.83 -19.16
CA ASP A 60 -15.57 -0.38 -20.07
C ASP A 60 -14.18 -0.97 -19.76
N GLY A 61 -14.09 -1.91 -18.81
CA GLY A 61 -12.84 -2.55 -18.38
C GLY A 61 -12.00 -1.73 -17.41
N LYS A 62 -12.43 -0.52 -17.06
CA LYS A 62 -11.79 0.30 -16.04
C LYS A 62 -12.27 -0.09 -14.64
N LEU A 63 -11.61 0.43 -13.62
CA LEU A 63 -12.01 0.29 -12.23
C LEU A 63 -12.57 1.62 -11.72
N ASP A 64 -13.72 1.57 -11.06
CA ASP A 64 -14.16 2.63 -10.17
C ASP A 64 -13.42 2.44 -8.85
N ILE A 65 -12.53 3.36 -8.54
CA ILE A 65 -11.64 3.30 -7.36
C ILE A 65 -12.18 4.22 -6.28
N ILE A 66 -12.35 3.67 -5.07
CA ILE A 66 -12.76 4.41 -3.89
C ILE A 66 -11.81 4.11 -2.72
N PRO A 67 -11.72 4.99 -1.69
CA PRO A 67 -10.97 4.68 -0.47
C PRO A 67 -11.40 3.36 0.16
N ALA A 68 -10.46 2.64 0.78
CA ALA A 68 -10.74 1.34 1.38
C ALA A 68 -11.50 1.41 2.71
N SER A 69 -11.55 2.57 3.36
CA SER A 69 -12.25 2.72 4.65
C SER A 69 -13.61 3.42 4.47
N PRO A 70 -14.69 2.78 4.94
CA PRO A 70 -14.74 1.41 5.50
C PRO A 70 -14.66 0.33 4.41
N LEU A 71 -14.12 -0.83 4.77
CA LEU A 71 -14.24 -2.02 3.92
C LEU A 71 -15.71 -2.47 3.85
N PRO A 72 -16.18 -3.03 2.71
CA PRO A 72 -17.52 -3.59 2.62
C PRO A 72 -17.75 -4.70 3.64
N ASP A 73 -18.94 -4.79 4.23
CA ASP A 73 -19.28 -5.76 5.27
C ASP A 73 -18.98 -7.22 4.85
N GLY A 74 -19.25 -7.57 3.59
CA GLY A 74 -18.92 -8.90 3.06
C GLY A 74 -17.41 -9.18 3.04
N VAL A 75 -16.58 -8.17 2.78
CA VAL A 75 -15.12 -8.29 2.83
C VAL A 75 -14.65 -8.45 4.28
N ILE A 76 -15.18 -7.66 5.21
CA ILE A 76 -14.87 -7.75 6.64
C ILE A 76 -15.23 -9.14 7.17
N ALA A 77 -16.44 -9.63 6.90
CA ALA A 77 -16.89 -10.94 7.35
C ALA A 77 -16.02 -12.08 6.80
N ALA A 78 -15.68 -12.02 5.50
CA ALA A 78 -14.80 -13.02 4.87
C ALA A 78 -13.37 -12.95 5.43
N ALA A 79 -12.81 -11.75 5.64
CA ALA A 79 -11.49 -11.55 6.21
C ALA A 79 -11.39 -12.08 7.65
N SER A 80 -12.41 -11.83 8.49
CA SER A 80 -12.48 -12.36 9.86
C SER A 80 -12.53 -13.90 9.89
N GLN A 81 -13.18 -14.53 8.92
CA GLN A 81 -13.17 -15.99 8.80
C GLN A 81 -11.79 -16.52 8.40
N VAL A 82 -11.12 -15.86 7.43
CA VAL A 82 -9.74 -16.21 7.04
C VAL A 82 -8.78 -16.06 8.21
N ALA A 83 -8.93 -14.99 9.00
CA ALA A 83 -8.13 -14.79 10.22
C ALA A 83 -8.23 -15.99 11.17
N ARG A 84 -9.45 -16.47 11.44
CA ARG A 84 -9.66 -17.66 12.30
C ARG A 84 -9.06 -18.93 11.72
N ASP A 85 -9.23 -19.15 10.41
CA ASP A 85 -8.74 -20.37 9.74
C ASP A 85 -7.22 -20.48 9.72
N LEU A 86 -6.53 -19.32 9.60
CA LEU A 86 -5.08 -19.28 9.50
C LEU A 86 -4.37 -18.82 10.78
N GLY A 87 -5.12 -18.53 11.85
CA GLY A 87 -4.54 -17.98 13.09
C GLY A 87 -3.88 -16.62 12.88
N LEU A 88 -4.45 -15.77 12.01
CA LEU A 88 -3.98 -14.41 11.79
C LEU A 88 -4.61 -13.43 12.78
N ASP A 89 -4.06 -12.22 12.82
CA ASP A 89 -4.68 -11.08 13.51
C ASP A 89 -6.06 -10.79 12.89
N GLU A 90 -7.03 -10.38 13.70
CA GLU A 90 -8.37 -10.03 13.22
C GLU A 90 -8.34 -8.89 12.19
N HIS A 91 -7.38 -7.97 12.35
CA HIS A 91 -7.17 -6.81 11.48
C HIS A 91 -6.08 -7.04 10.43
N TRP A 92 -5.80 -8.31 10.06
CA TRP A 92 -4.78 -8.62 9.05
C TRP A 92 -5.03 -7.95 7.70
N LEU A 93 -6.28 -7.63 7.36
CA LEU A 93 -6.66 -6.82 6.19
C LEU A 93 -6.98 -5.41 6.69
N ASN A 94 -6.02 -4.49 6.52
CA ASN A 94 -6.01 -3.19 7.18
C ASN A 94 -6.32 -2.05 6.19
N PRO A 95 -7.46 -1.33 6.32
CA PRO A 95 -7.79 -0.17 5.48
C PRO A 95 -7.19 1.15 6.00
N GLY A 96 -6.30 1.13 7.00
CA GLY A 96 -5.73 2.33 7.62
C GLY A 96 -5.14 3.34 6.62
N PRO A 97 -4.39 2.91 5.57
CA PRO A 97 -3.80 3.84 4.60
C PRO A 97 -4.79 4.52 3.65
N SER A 98 -6.10 4.26 3.75
CA SER A 98 -7.11 4.77 2.81
C SER A 98 -7.18 6.30 2.72
N ASP A 99 -6.73 7.02 3.75
CA ASP A 99 -6.67 8.47 3.76
C ASP A 99 -5.73 9.06 2.69
N LEU A 100 -4.74 8.29 2.24
CA LEU A 100 -3.88 8.67 1.12
C LEU A 100 -4.66 8.89 -0.20
N MET A 101 -5.89 8.35 -0.29
CA MET A 101 -6.76 8.60 -1.44
C MET A 101 -7.38 10.00 -1.46
N LYS A 102 -7.33 10.77 -0.36
CA LYS A 102 -7.90 12.12 -0.28
C LYS A 102 -7.21 13.10 -1.24
N VAL A 103 -5.90 13.03 -1.36
CA VAL A 103 -5.12 13.84 -2.30
C VAL A 103 -4.81 13.05 -3.58
N GLY A 104 -4.75 11.74 -3.49
CA GLY A 104 -4.54 10.80 -4.59
C GLY A 104 -3.16 10.14 -4.55
N LEU A 105 -3.09 8.93 -5.11
CA LEU A 105 -1.85 8.18 -5.28
C LEU A 105 -1.05 8.70 -6.50
N PRO A 106 0.25 8.40 -6.62
CA PRO A 106 1.03 8.77 -7.79
C PRO A 106 0.38 8.31 -9.09
N THR A 107 0.20 9.20 -10.06
CA THR A 107 -0.48 8.93 -11.34
C THR A 107 0.06 7.67 -12.01
N GLY A 108 -0.83 6.80 -12.51
CA GLY A 108 -0.47 5.54 -13.18
C GLY A 108 -0.10 4.39 -12.23
N TYR A 109 -0.43 4.49 -10.95
CA TYR A 109 -0.10 3.46 -9.95
C TYR A 109 -0.67 2.06 -10.28
N LEU A 110 -1.85 1.97 -10.90
CA LEU A 110 -2.44 0.69 -11.30
C LEU A 110 -1.64 0.01 -12.41
N ASP A 111 -1.10 0.79 -13.36
CA ASP A 111 -0.32 0.28 -14.48
C ASP A 111 1.02 -0.30 -14.03
N ARG A 112 1.56 0.23 -12.91
CA ARG A 112 2.82 -0.23 -12.30
C ARG A 112 2.63 -1.32 -11.25
N ALA A 113 1.38 -1.60 -10.86
CA ALA A 113 1.09 -2.59 -9.83
C ALA A 113 1.24 -4.02 -10.34
N LYS A 114 1.67 -4.92 -9.45
CA LYS A 114 1.60 -6.37 -9.71
C LYS A 114 0.18 -6.84 -9.48
N LYS A 115 -0.49 -7.23 -10.55
CA LYS A 115 -1.85 -7.77 -10.50
C LYS A 115 -1.82 -9.25 -10.17
N CYS A 116 -2.58 -9.66 -9.15
CA CYS A 116 -2.82 -11.05 -8.78
C CYS A 116 -4.32 -11.33 -8.68
N GLU A 117 -4.77 -12.47 -9.21
CA GLU A 117 -6.19 -12.84 -9.26
C GLU A 117 -6.46 -14.04 -8.35
N TYR A 118 -7.54 -13.95 -7.55
CA TYR A 118 -7.99 -14.97 -6.60
C TYR A 118 -9.50 -15.16 -6.74
N GLY A 119 -9.92 -15.82 -7.81
CA GLY A 119 -11.34 -15.93 -8.18
C GLY A 119 -11.93 -14.56 -8.54
N ILE A 120 -12.98 -14.13 -7.83
CA ILE A 120 -13.58 -12.80 -8.05
C ILE A 120 -12.81 -11.65 -7.42
N LEU A 121 -11.78 -11.94 -6.60
CA LEU A 121 -10.92 -10.95 -5.99
C LEU A 121 -9.69 -10.70 -6.86
N THR A 122 -9.47 -9.46 -7.27
CA THR A 122 -8.23 -9.00 -7.90
C THR A 122 -7.45 -8.13 -6.91
N VAL A 123 -6.16 -8.37 -6.74
CA VAL A 123 -5.30 -7.57 -5.86
C VAL A 123 -4.20 -6.91 -6.68
N TYR A 124 -4.09 -5.58 -6.56
CA TYR A 124 -3.06 -4.75 -7.15
C TYR A 124 -2.03 -4.38 -6.10
N PHE A 125 -0.88 -5.04 -6.08
CA PHE A 125 0.22 -4.70 -5.19
C PHE A 125 1.02 -3.56 -5.80
N LEU A 126 1.02 -2.39 -5.16
CA LEU A 126 1.70 -1.20 -5.65
C LEU A 126 3.19 -1.44 -5.89
N GLY A 127 3.67 -0.92 -7.03
CA GLY A 127 5.03 -1.13 -7.49
C GLY A 127 6.07 -0.30 -6.74
N ARG A 128 7.36 -0.56 -7.05
CA ARG A 128 8.51 0.07 -6.40
C ARG A 128 8.42 1.61 -6.40
N TYR A 129 8.09 2.21 -7.54
CA TYR A 129 7.97 3.67 -7.67
C TYR A 129 6.94 4.24 -6.69
N ASP A 130 5.75 3.65 -6.63
CA ASP A 130 4.67 4.09 -5.75
C ASP A 130 5.04 3.89 -4.28
N GLN A 131 5.69 2.77 -3.96
CA GLN A 131 6.16 2.48 -2.60
C GLN A 131 7.21 3.49 -2.12
N ILE A 132 8.11 4.00 -2.98
CA ILE A 132 9.05 5.06 -2.62
C ILE A 132 8.28 6.31 -2.15
N HIS A 133 7.27 6.74 -2.89
CA HIS A 133 6.42 7.88 -2.53
C HIS A 133 5.73 7.69 -1.19
N LEU A 134 5.07 6.55 -1.01
CA LEU A 134 4.36 6.23 0.23
C LEU A 134 5.30 6.11 1.43
N LYS A 135 6.52 5.56 1.25
CA LYS A 135 7.50 5.41 2.34
C LYS A 135 8.15 6.73 2.72
N VAL A 136 8.37 7.64 1.77
CA VAL A 136 8.83 9.01 2.08
C VAL A 136 7.79 9.73 2.93
N TYR A 137 6.53 9.72 2.52
CA TYR A 137 5.45 10.32 3.30
C TYR A 137 5.34 9.72 4.70
N ALA A 138 5.21 8.39 4.80
CA ALA A 138 5.03 7.71 6.08
C ALA A 138 6.21 7.87 7.04
N ALA A 139 7.45 7.99 6.52
CA ALA A 139 8.64 8.21 7.34
C ALA A 139 8.66 9.59 7.99
N VAL A 140 8.01 10.58 7.38
CA VAL A 140 7.87 11.94 7.93
C VAL A 140 6.66 12.00 8.87
N ASP A 141 5.51 11.50 8.43
CA ASP A 141 4.24 11.55 9.16
C ASP A 141 4.24 10.72 10.46
N SER A 142 4.68 9.46 10.35
CA SER A 142 4.62 8.49 11.47
C SER A 142 5.97 8.23 12.13
N GLY A 143 7.02 8.90 11.67
CA GLY A 143 8.38 8.72 12.12
C GLY A 143 9.21 7.70 11.32
N PRO A 144 10.55 7.78 11.43
CA PRO A 144 11.46 7.08 10.51
C PRO A 144 11.37 5.56 10.58
N GLY A 145 11.61 4.96 11.71
CA GLY A 145 11.50 3.53 11.98
C GLY A 145 11.61 2.60 10.76
N ARG A 146 10.67 1.68 10.66
CA ARG A 146 10.57 0.71 9.55
C ARG A 146 10.35 1.34 8.17
N HIS A 147 9.75 2.54 8.12
CA HIS A 147 9.51 3.21 6.85
C HIS A 147 10.81 3.61 6.16
N VAL A 148 11.80 4.06 6.91
CA VAL A 148 13.15 4.37 6.39
C VAL A 148 13.88 3.09 5.98
N GLU A 149 13.80 2.01 6.75
CA GLU A 149 14.40 0.71 6.39
C GLU A 149 13.84 0.21 5.06
N ASP A 150 12.52 0.24 4.87
CA ASP A 150 11.84 -0.13 3.65
C ASP A 150 12.24 0.79 2.47
N LEU A 151 12.36 2.10 2.73
CA LEU A 151 12.80 3.09 1.73
C LEU A 151 14.24 2.81 1.26
N LEU A 152 15.15 2.51 2.17
CA LEU A 152 16.52 2.14 1.84
C LEU A 152 16.61 0.81 1.07
N ALA A 153 15.75 -0.16 1.39
CA ALA A 153 15.65 -1.42 0.65
C ALA A 153 15.19 -1.21 -0.81
N LEU A 154 14.35 -0.20 -1.04
CA LEU A 154 13.91 0.21 -2.38
C LEU A 154 15.01 0.87 -3.23
N LYS A 155 16.10 1.35 -2.60
CA LYS A 155 17.26 1.99 -3.26
C LYS A 155 16.83 3.08 -4.27
N PRO A 156 16.15 4.14 -3.81
CA PRO A 156 15.70 5.20 -4.69
C PRO A 156 16.88 5.98 -5.29
N THR A 157 16.77 6.37 -6.55
CA THR A 157 17.66 7.35 -7.15
C THR A 157 17.36 8.76 -6.62
N GLU A 158 18.27 9.74 -6.81
CA GLU A 158 18.00 11.14 -6.45
C GLU A 158 16.75 11.69 -7.11
N GLN A 159 16.53 11.36 -8.39
CA GLN A 159 15.36 11.80 -9.14
C GLN A 159 14.07 11.20 -8.56
N GLU A 160 14.06 9.91 -8.25
CA GLU A 160 12.90 9.24 -7.61
C GLU A 160 12.62 9.84 -6.23
N MET A 161 13.68 10.11 -5.46
CA MET A 161 13.54 10.74 -4.14
C MET A 161 12.99 12.15 -4.24
N GLU A 162 13.43 12.95 -5.22
CA GLU A 162 12.90 14.31 -5.46
C GLU A 162 11.42 14.25 -5.82
N LEU A 163 11.02 13.36 -6.73
CA LEU A 163 9.62 13.20 -7.12
C LEU A 163 8.75 12.76 -5.93
N ALA A 164 9.25 11.82 -5.12
CA ALA A 164 8.55 11.35 -3.93
C ALA A 164 8.43 12.44 -2.85
N ALA A 165 9.48 13.23 -2.65
CA ALA A 165 9.45 14.36 -1.71
C ALA A 165 8.44 15.43 -2.14
N ARG A 166 8.44 15.81 -3.41
CA ARG A 166 7.46 16.76 -3.96
C ARG A 166 6.03 16.24 -3.83
N TRP A 167 5.80 14.96 -4.11
CA TRP A 167 4.49 14.35 -3.92
C TRP A 167 4.10 14.32 -2.43
N ALA A 168 5.01 13.99 -1.51
CA ALA A 168 4.73 13.99 -0.08
C ALA A 168 4.29 15.37 0.44
N ILE A 169 4.91 16.46 -0.05
CA ILE A 169 4.49 17.83 0.28
C ILE A 169 3.07 18.13 -0.23
N THR A 170 2.61 17.50 -1.31
CA THR A 170 1.19 17.65 -1.72
C THR A 170 0.21 16.97 -0.78
N GLN A 171 0.66 15.94 -0.03
CA GLN A 171 -0.16 15.27 0.97
C GLN A 171 -0.27 16.08 2.27
N ASP A 172 0.85 16.69 2.70
CA ASP A 172 0.90 17.60 3.83
C ASP A 172 1.84 18.78 3.51
N PRO A 173 1.26 19.96 3.19
CA PRO A 173 2.06 21.16 2.87
C PRO A 173 2.45 21.98 4.10
N SER A 174 2.25 21.48 5.32
CA SER A 174 2.60 22.20 6.54
C SER A 174 4.11 22.45 6.66
N GLU A 175 4.47 23.56 7.28
CA GLU A 175 5.88 23.94 7.47
C GLU A 175 6.62 22.89 8.31
N ASP A 176 5.97 22.34 9.33
CA ASP A 176 6.54 21.29 10.20
C ASP A 176 6.84 20.03 9.39
N PHE A 177 5.91 19.56 8.55
CA PHE A 177 6.14 18.40 7.68
C PHE A 177 7.30 18.65 6.72
N CYS A 178 7.34 19.82 6.06
CA CYS A 178 8.42 20.18 5.13
C CYS A 178 9.79 20.21 5.83
N ASN A 179 9.87 20.74 7.04
CA ASN A 179 11.11 20.79 7.80
C ASN A 179 11.59 19.37 8.19
N ILE A 180 10.70 18.51 8.70
CA ILE A 180 11.03 17.12 9.04
C ILE A 180 11.48 16.35 7.79
N LEU A 181 10.79 16.54 6.65
CA LEU A 181 11.16 15.94 5.36
C LEU A 181 12.58 16.33 4.93
N LYS A 182 12.91 17.63 4.96
CA LYS A 182 14.26 18.12 4.63
C LYS A 182 15.33 17.53 5.53
N ASP A 183 15.07 17.45 6.82
CA ASP A 183 16.00 16.87 7.79
C ASP A 183 16.19 15.36 7.57
N MET A 184 15.11 14.63 7.25
CA MET A 184 15.19 13.22 6.88
C MET A 184 16.01 13.03 5.60
N LEU A 185 15.78 13.82 4.55
CA LEU A 185 16.52 13.75 3.29
C LEU A 185 18.02 13.96 3.51
N ARG A 186 18.43 14.98 4.32
CA ARG A 186 19.84 15.20 4.68
C ARG A 186 20.43 14.01 5.42
N LYS A 187 19.73 13.46 6.42
CA LYS A 187 20.16 12.27 7.17
C LYS A 187 20.35 11.04 6.27
N LEU A 188 19.55 10.92 5.21
CA LEU A 188 19.65 9.87 4.22
C LEU A 188 20.63 10.17 3.08
N LYS A 189 21.41 11.28 3.17
CA LYS A 189 22.41 11.73 2.19
C LYS A 189 21.82 12.12 0.83
N TYR A 190 20.63 12.72 0.85
CA TYR A 190 19.97 13.35 -0.31
C TYR A 190 19.94 14.87 -0.14
N GLU A 191 21.11 15.47 0.17
CA GLU A 191 21.26 16.91 0.43
C GLU A 191 20.77 17.74 -0.77
N SER A 192 21.15 17.34 -2.00
CA SER A 192 20.73 18.02 -3.22
C SER A 192 19.20 18.04 -3.42
N VAL A 193 18.51 17.00 -2.94
CA VAL A 193 17.04 16.93 -2.97
C VAL A 193 16.45 17.83 -1.89
N ALA A 194 17.01 17.83 -0.67
CA ALA A 194 16.54 18.67 0.43
C ALA A 194 16.62 20.18 0.11
N GLU A 195 17.54 20.60 -0.77
CA GLU A 195 17.67 21.99 -1.23
C GLU A 195 16.64 22.41 -2.28
N LYS A 196 16.05 21.42 -3.00
CA LYS A 196 15.10 21.65 -4.11
C LYS A 196 13.63 21.60 -3.70
N VAL A 197 13.34 21.14 -2.49
CA VAL A 197 11.97 20.91 -2.00
C VAL A 197 11.62 21.76 -0.77
#